data_a7b7b9dbc1e9dff65db7d6c44fc3d8db
#
_entry.id   a7b7b9dbc1e9dff65db7d6c44fc3d8db
#
_cell.length_a   1.000
_cell.length_b   1.000
_cell.length_c   1.000
_cell.angle_alpha   90.00
_cell.angle_beta   90.00
_cell.angle_gamma   90.00
#
_symmetry.space_group_name_H-M   'P 1'
#
loop_
_entity.id
_entity.type
_entity.pdbx_description
1 polymer ?
#
loop_
_entity_poly.entity_id
_entity_poly.type
_entity_poly.pdbx_seq_one_letter_code
_entity_poly.pdbx_strand_id
1 'polypeptide(L)'
;MLLEPVQGEGGVIPASMEYMKFAEKICRERGVLLMIDEVQTGYGRTGSWFGFEHYGVSPDVVIMAKAMGNGMPIGGIWAKQEVAAVFKPGDHGSTFSGTAIATSAARATIKEMQRLNAPQMAVDKGALLTSLVLEIPQVVSVRGRGLLLGVELAEGIDAKDVQLQLLKNGLVTNAVTGTALRLAPPLTVTPDEIREAVGIIAAVLEGAKS
;
A
#
# COMPACT_ATOMS: atom_id res chain seq x y z
N MET A 1 -4.70 17.76 -9.21
CA MET A 1 -3.81 16.62 -9.57
C MET A 1 -4.01 15.55 -8.52
N LEU A 2 -4.27 14.29 -8.92
CA LEU A 2 -4.44 13.15 -8.00
C LEU A 2 -3.32 12.15 -8.26
N LEU A 3 -2.62 11.72 -7.19
CA LEU A 3 -1.44 10.85 -7.25
C LEU A 3 -1.47 9.81 -6.13
N GLU A 4 -0.94 8.61 -6.39
CA GLU A 4 -0.55 7.65 -5.35
C GLU A 4 0.93 7.84 -5.00
N PRO A 5 1.35 7.83 -3.71
CA PRO A 5 2.78 7.85 -3.32
C PRO A 5 3.54 6.60 -3.79
N VAL A 6 2.85 5.48 -3.83
CA VAL A 6 3.26 4.22 -4.45
C VAL A 6 2.07 3.73 -5.25
N GLN A 7 2.22 3.60 -6.55
CA GLN A 7 1.18 3.03 -7.42
C GLN A 7 0.93 1.58 -7.03
N GLY A 8 -0.23 1.29 -6.48
CA GLY A 8 -0.54 -0.05 -5.99
C GLY A 8 -0.81 -1.05 -7.11
N GLU A 9 -1.86 -0.82 -7.88
CA GLU A 9 -2.27 -1.68 -9.00
C GLU A 9 -1.35 -1.50 -10.23
N GLY A 10 -0.69 -0.36 -10.35
CA GLY A 10 0.24 -0.07 -11.44
C GLY A 10 1.60 -0.77 -11.34
N GLY A 11 1.79 -1.73 -10.42
CA GLY A 11 3.00 -2.53 -10.32
C GLY A 11 3.86 -2.28 -9.07
N VAL A 12 3.29 -1.68 -8.05
CA VAL A 12 3.99 -1.27 -6.81
C VAL A 12 5.19 -0.37 -7.14
N ILE A 13 4.89 0.75 -7.78
CA ILE A 13 5.90 1.72 -8.23
C ILE A 13 5.94 2.92 -7.29
N PRO A 14 6.95 3.04 -6.39
CA PRO A 14 7.14 4.25 -5.61
C PRO A 14 7.43 5.46 -6.51
N ALA A 15 6.80 6.58 -6.24
CA ALA A 15 7.16 7.83 -6.89
C ALA A 15 8.61 8.23 -6.51
N SER A 16 9.29 8.99 -7.38
CA SER A 16 10.56 9.58 -6.97
C SER A 16 10.35 10.82 -6.10
N MET A 17 11.35 11.14 -5.27
CA MET A 17 11.34 12.36 -4.46
C MET A 17 11.18 13.60 -5.34
N GLU A 18 11.93 13.65 -6.45
CA GLU A 18 11.90 14.76 -7.40
C GLU A 18 10.52 14.94 -8.03
N TYR A 19 9.90 13.82 -8.45
CA TYR A 19 8.55 13.87 -9.03
C TYR A 19 7.52 14.41 -8.04
N MET A 20 7.51 13.92 -6.80
CA MET A 20 6.54 14.37 -5.80
C MET A 20 6.74 15.84 -5.42
N LYS A 21 7.99 16.28 -5.29
CA LYS A 21 8.33 17.70 -5.04
C LYS A 21 7.96 18.59 -6.23
N PHE A 22 8.20 18.11 -7.46
CA PHE A 22 7.79 18.81 -8.66
C PHE A 22 6.26 18.93 -8.76
N ALA A 23 5.54 17.83 -8.48
CA ALA A 23 4.07 17.83 -8.48
C ALA A 23 3.50 18.84 -7.47
N GLU A 24 4.05 18.89 -6.25
CA GLU A 24 3.66 19.87 -5.25
C GLU A 24 3.93 21.30 -5.75
N LYS A 25 5.12 21.56 -6.28
CA LYS A 25 5.51 22.87 -6.81
C LYS A 25 4.57 23.35 -7.92
N ILE A 26 4.36 22.51 -8.94
CA ILE A 26 3.53 22.89 -10.09
C ILE A 26 2.06 23.07 -9.70
N CYS A 27 1.55 22.28 -8.74
CA CYS A 27 0.21 22.49 -8.20
C CYS A 27 0.07 23.86 -7.56
N ARG A 28 1.01 24.27 -6.72
CA ARG A 28 1.02 25.60 -6.09
C ARG A 28 1.12 26.72 -7.11
N GLU A 29 2.04 26.62 -8.09
CA GLU A 29 2.24 27.63 -9.12
C GLU A 29 1.03 27.83 -10.04
N ARG A 30 0.24 26.76 -10.25
CA ARG A 30 -0.91 26.77 -11.16
C ARG A 30 -2.27 26.88 -10.46
N GLY A 31 -2.28 26.99 -9.13
CA GLY A 31 -3.54 27.01 -8.37
C GLY A 31 -4.34 25.71 -8.48
N VAL A 32 -3.66 24.58 -8.64
CA VAL A 32 -4.26 23.24 -8.75
C VAL A 32 -4.10 22.51 -7.42
N LEU A 33 -5.15 21.87 -6.92
CA LEU A 33 -5.07 21.06 -5.70
C LEU A 33 -4.18 19.84 -5.90
N LEU A 34 -3.26 19.60 -4.96
CA LEU A 34 -2.54 18.35 -4.82
C LEU A 34 -3.36 17.39 -3.96
N MET A 35 -3.85 16.31 -4.56
CA MET A 35 -4.64 15.28 -3.90
C MET A 35 -3.83 13.98 -3.88
N ILE A 36 -3.75 13.34 -2.71
CA ILE A 36 -3.00 12.10 -2.53
C ILE A 36 -3.96 10.95 -2.21
N ASP A 37 -3.87 9.90 -3.01
CA ASP A 37 -4.56 8.64 -2.77
C ASP A 37 -3.72 7.77 -1.83
N GLU A 38 -4.18 7.67 -0.57
CA GLU A 38 -3.58 6.86 0.48
C GLU A 38 -4.36 5.57 0.76
N VAL A 39 -5.24 5.19 -0.14
CA VAL A 39 -6.09 4.01 0.02
C VAL A 39 -5.28 2.73 0.21
N GLN A 40 -4.13 2.61 -0.46
CA GLN A 40 -3.22 1.47 -0.30
C GLN A 40 -1.96 1.79 0.53
N THR A 41 -1.54 3.04 0.57
CA THR A 41 -0.26 3.46 1.16
C THR A 41 -0.37 3.95 2.60
N GLY A 42 -1.57 4.38 3.00
CA GLY A 42 -1.84 4.92 4.33
C GLY A 42 -1.88 3.88 5.45
N TYR A 43 -2.06 4.39 6.64
CA TYR A 43 -2.21 3.60 7.87
C TYR A 43 -1.03 2.66 8.14
N GLY A 44 0.19 3.22 8.08
CA GLY A 44 1.41 2.51 8.46
C GLY A 44 1.98 1.56 7.41
N ARG A 45 1.25 1.28 6.32
CA ARG A 45 1.60 0.28 5.31
C ARG A 45 3.01 0.44 4.73
N THR A 46 3.42 1.68 4.47
CA THR A 46 4.70 2.02 3.84
C THR A 46 5.82 2.33 4.83
N GLY A 47 5.57 2.24 6.14
CA GLY A 47 6.54 2.61 7.17
C GLY A 47 6.38 4.02 7.72
N SER A 48 5.38 4.77 7.26
CA SER A 48 4.90 6.05 7.82
C SER A 48 3.40 5.95 8.00
N TRP A 49 2.76 6.88 8.75
CA TRP A 49 1.30 6.90 8.85
C TRP A 49 0.65 7.07 7.48
N PHE A 50 1.21 7.95 6.65
CA PHE A 50 0.81 8.17 5.26
C PHE A 50 2.02 8.14 4.33
N GLY A 51 1.83 7.61 3.13
CA GLY A 51 2.91 7.46 2.16
C GLY A 51 3.51 8.78 1.70
N PHE A 52 2.73 9.87 1.65
CA PHE A 52 3.23 11.20 1.27
C PHE A 52 4.27 11.76 2.24
N GLU A 53 4.28 11.30 3.50
CA GLU A 53 5.25 11.76 4.52
C GLU A 53 6.69 11.44 4.12
N HIS A 54 6.91 10.34 3.39
CA HIS A 54 8.24 9.98 2.87
C HIS A 54 8.85 11.04 1.96
N TYR A 55 8.01 11.87 1.34
CA TYR A 55 8.42 12.89 0.37
C TYR A 55 8.45 14.29 0.97
N GLY A 56 7.95 14.46 2.19
CA GLY A 56 7.86 15.77 2.84
C GLY A 56 7.02 16.78 2.03
N VAL A 57 6.01 16.31 1.29
CA VAL A 57 5.04 17.15 0.58
C VAL A 57 3.83 17.42 1.47
N SER A 58 3.13 18.54 1.21
CA SER A 58 1.93 18.94 1.95
C SER A 58 0.72 18.93 1.01
N PRO A 59 -0.05 17.83 0.94
CA PRO A 59 -1.22 17.74 0.09
C PRO A 59 -2.34 18.67 0.55
N ASP A 60 -3.24 19.00 -0.38
CA ASP A 60 -4.47 19.74 -0.09
C ASP A 60 -5.61 18.81 0.28
N VAL A 61 -5.56 17.58 -0.23
CA VAL A 61 -6.55 16.51 0.02
C VAL A 61 -5.84 15.17 0.18
N VAL A 62 -6.30 14.37 1.13
CA VAL A 62 -5.86 12.97 1.34
C VAL A 62 -7.07 12.06 1.31
N ILE A 63 -7.04 11.03 0.46
CA ILE A 63 -8.10 10.03 0.31
C ILE A 63 -7.69 8.77 1.07
N MET A 64 -8.59 8.25 1.89
CA MET A 64 -8.32 7.14 2.81
C MET A 64 -9.43 6.10 2.75
N ALA A 65 -9.06 4.81 2.86
CA ALA A 65 -10.00 3.69 2.98
C ALA A 65 -9.30 2.44 3.55
N LYS A 66 -9.76 1.26 3.15
CA LYS A 66 -9.16 -0.08 3.41
C LYS A 66 -8.70 -0.27 4.86
N ALA A 67 -7.41 -0.11 5.13
CA ALA A 67 -6.81 -0.31 6.46
C ALA A 67 -7.45 0.58 7.55
N MET A 68 -8.06 1.71 7.17
CA MET A 68 -8.78 2.59 8.08
C MET A 68 -9.84 1.83 8.90
N GLY A 69 -10.58 0.94 8.27
CA GLY A 69 -11.67 0.18 8.90
C GLY A 69 -11.31 -1.25 9.30
N ASN A 70 -10.14 -1.75 8.86
CA ASN A 70 -9.68 -3.12 9.13
C ASN A 70 -10.75 -4.19 8.85
N GLY A 71 -11.37 -4.12 7.65
CA GLY A 71 -12.44 -5.02 7.21
C GLY A 71 -13.85 -4.42 7.27
N MET A 72 -14.10 -3.41 8.08
CA MET A 72 -15.36 -2.66 8.02
C MET A 72 -15.34 -1.67 6.84
N PRO A 73 -16.39 -1.66 5.99
CA PRO A 73 -16.47 -0.72 4.88
C PRO A 73 -16.51 0.73 5.37
N ILE A 74 -15.43 1.46 5.14
CA ILE A 74 -15.32 2.88 5.45
C ILE A 74 -14.29 3.53 4.52
N GLY A 75 -14.55 4.75 4.13
CA GLY A 75 -13.61 5.64 3.49
C GLY A 75 -13.73 7.03 4.08
N GLY A 76 -12.73 7.85 3.87
CA GLY A 76 -12.69 9.22 4.35
C GLY A 76 -11.83 10.09 3.46
N ILE A 77 -12.10 11.38 3.52
CA ILE A 77 -11.31 12.42 2.88
C ILE A 77 -10.91 13.40 3.97
N TRP A 78 -9.62 13.68 4.07
CA TRP A 78 -9.13 14.85 4.76
C TRP A 78 -8.83 15.94 3.73
N ALA A 79 -9.18 17.18 4.04
CA ALA A 79 -8.87 18.32 3.20
C ALA A 79 -8.49 19.52 4.06
N LYS A 80 -7.66 20.41 3.52
CA LYS A 80 -7.40 21.72 4.12
C LYS A 80 -8.70 22.50 4.29
N GLN A 81 -8.77 23.36 5.31
CA GLN A 81 -9.98 24.11 5.67
C GLN A 81 -10.56 24.90 4.49
N GLU A 82 -9.71 25.58 3.72
CA GLU A 82 -10.11 26.37 2.57
C GLU A 82 -10.70 25.53 1.43
N VAL A 83 -10.21 24.29 1.27
CA VAL A 83 -10.74 23.32 0.30
C VAL A 83 -12.06 22.74 0.79
N ALA A 84 -12.14 22.35 2.05
CA ALA A 84 -13.35 21.80 2.64
C ALA A 84 -14.50 22.81 2.73
N ALA A 85 -14.19 24.09 2.87
CA ALA A 85 -15.19 25.16 3.02
C ALA A 85 -16.08 25.39 1.78
N VAL A 86 -15.71 24.82 0.62
CA VAL A 86 -16.56 24.92 -0.58
C VAL A 86 -17.78 23.99 -0.51
N PHE A 87 -17.71 22.93 0.29
CA PHE A 87 -18.83 22.01 0.50
C PHE A 87 -19.88 22.61 1.42
N LYS A 88 -21.14 22.46 1.05
CA LYS A 88 -22.28 22.95 1.82
C LYS A 88 -23.16 21.76 2.26
N PRO A 89 -23.95 21.92 3.32
CA PRO A 89 -24.93 20.91 3.71
C PRO A 89 -25.85 20.56 2.53
N GLY A 90 -25.90 19.26 2.20
CA GLY A 90 -26.69 18.74 1.08
C GLY A 90 -25.90 18.46 -0.21
N ASP A 91 -24.63 18.90 -0.34
CA ASP A 91 -23.83 18.62 -1.55
C ASP A 91 -23.47 17.14 -1.67
N HIS A 92 -23.28 16.46 -0.56
CA HIS A 92 -22.98 15.03 -0.51
C HIS A 92 -23.82 14.33 0.56
N GLY A 93 -24.23 13.11 0.26
CA GLY A 93 -24.94 12.25 1.18
C GLY A 93 -24.77 10.78 0.81
N SER A 94 -24.75 9.93 1.82
CA SER A 94 -24.74 8.49 1.66
C SER A 94 -25.44 7.85 2.85
N THR A 95 -26.36 6.94 2.59
CA THR A 95 -27.10 6.23 3.63
C THR A 95 -26.20 5.42 4.55
N PHE A 96 -25.11 4.86 4.02
CA PHE A 96 -24.24 3.93 4.73
C PHE A 96 -22.85 4.51 5.10
N SER A 97 -22.56 5.75 4.77
CA SER A 97 -21.27 6.36 5.17
C SER A 97 -21.34 6.85 6.62
N GLY A 98 -20.21 6.74 7.32
CA GLY A 98 -20.07 7.24 8.68
C GLY A 98 -20.92 6.51 9.73
N THR A 99 -21.34 5.27 9.49
CA THR A 99 -22.13 4.50 10.46
C THR A 99 -21.37 4.34 11.78
N ALA A 100 -22.09 4.24 12.89
CA ALA A 100 -21.52 4.08 14.22
C ALA A 100 -20.59 2.85 14.32
N ILE A 101 -20.95 1.75 13.65
CA ILE A 101 -20.13 0.53 13.62
C ILE A 101 -18.81 0.80 12.89
N ALA A 102 -18.86 1.34 11.67
CA ALA A 102 -17.67 1.57 10.85
C ALA A 102 -16.72 2.59 11.48
N THR A 103 -17.25 3.69 12.05
CA THR A 103 -16.43 4.71 12.72
C THR A 103 -15.85 4.20 14.04
N SER A 104 -16.57 3.36 14.77
CA SER A 104 -16.05 2.72 15.99
C SER A 104 -14.92 1.73 15.65
N ALA A 105 -15.07 0.94 14.58
CA ALA A 105 -14.03 0.05 14.09
C ALA A 105 -12.78 0.85 13.67
N ALA A 106 -12.94 1.93 12.90
CA ALA A 106 -11.83 2.78 12.48
C ALA A 106 -11.08 3.36 13.70
N ARG A 107 -11.80 3.88 14.70
CA ARG A 107 -11.18 4.39 15.92
C ARG A 107 -10.41 3.30 16.69
N ALA A 108 -10.98 2.10 16.81
CA ALA A 108 -10.33 0.98 17.49
C ALA A 108 -9.07 0.55 16.72
N THR A 109 -9.16 0.45 15.39
CA THR A 109 -8.04 0.13 14.51
C THR A 109 -6.90 1.12 14.67
N ILE A 110 -7.17 2.42 14.55
CA ILE A 110 -6.14 3.47 14.69
C ILE A 110 -5.49 3.41 16.08
N LYS A 111 -6.28 3.24 17.14
CA LYS A 111 -5.76 3.13 18.51
C LYS A 111 -4.82 1.93 18.66
N GLU A 112 -5.19 0.79 18.10
CA GLU A 112 -4.37 -0.42 18.15
C GLU A 112 -3.09 -0.26 17.32
N MET A 113 -3.17 0.32 16.14
CA MET A 113 -2.02 0.62 15.31
C MET A 113 -1.03 1.57 16.00
N GLN A 114 -1.53 2.58 16.73
CA GLN A 114 -0.69 3.47 17.55
C GLN A 114 -0.01 2.67 18.67
N ARG A 115 -0.76 1.81 19.40
CA ARG A 115 -0.23 0.98 20.46
C ARG A 115 0.89 0.05 19.99
N LEU A 116 0.74 -0.51 18.78
CA LEU A 116 1.68 -1.44 18.19
C LEU A 116 2.85 -0.75 17.47
N ASN A 117 2.82 0.57 17.31
CA ASN A 117 3.75 1.29 16.43
C ASN A 117 3.77 0.69 15.01
N ALA A 118 2.60 0.59 14.40
CA ALA A 118 2.39 -0.09 13.12
C ALA A 118 3.32 0.37 11.99
N PRO A 119 3.67 1.66 11.83
CA PRO A 119 4.66 2.07 10.84
C PRO A 119 6.02 1.39 11.01
N GLN A 120 6.53 1.31 12.25
CA GLN A 120 7.82 0.66 12.51
C GLN A 120 7.75 -0.84 12.23
N MET A 121 6.63 -1.50 12.60
CA MET A 121 6.43 -2.91 12.25
C MET A 121 6.50 -3.15 10.73
N ALA A 122 5.94 -2.24 9.92
CA ALA A 122 6.01 -2.34 8.48
C ALA A 122 7.44 -2.18 7.95
N VAL A 123 8.24 -1.29 8.54
CA VAL A 123 9.67 -1.13 8.20
C VAL A 123 10.44 -2.41 8.48
N ASP A 124 10.36 -2.92 9.71
CA ASP A 124 11.17 -4.05 10.18
C ASP A 124 10.82 -5.34 9.41
N LYS A 125 9.53 -5.62 9.28
CA LYS A 125 9.04 -6.81 8.57
C LYS A 125 9.19 -6.70 7.06
N GLY A 126 9.05 -5.50 6.51
CA GLY A 126 9.31 -5.23 5.11
C GLY A 126 10.76 -5.45 4.73
N ALA A 127 11.70 -5.05 5.60
CA ALA A 127 13.13 -5.32 5.41
C ALA A 127 13.43 -6.83 5.45
N LEU A 128 12.86 -7.56 6.42
CA LEU A 128 13.00 -9.01 6.51
C LEU A 128 12.44 -9.71 5.27
N LEU A 129 11.22 -9.36 4.86
CA LEU A 129 10.57 -9.96 3.68
C LEU A 129 11.39 -9.70 2.42
N THR A 130 11.85 -8.46 2.24
CA THR A 130 12.69 -8.06 1.10
C THR A 130 14.00 -8.86 1.05
N SER A 131 14.71 -8.98 2.19
CA SER A 131 15.97 -9.71 2.23
C SER A 131 15.81 -11.19 1.85
N LEU A 132 14.79 -11.84 2.40
CA LEU A 132 14.54 -13.26 2.12
C LEU A 132 14.07 -13.52 0.69
N VAL A 133 13.22 -12.66 0.14
CA VAL A 133 12.72 -12.82 -1.24
C VAL A 133 13.85 -12.60 -2.26
N LEU A 134 14.80 -11.69 -1.99
CA LEU A 134 15.95 -11.46 -2.86
C LEU A 134 16.96 -12.63 -2.89
N GLU A 135 16.87 -13.57 -1.96
CA GLU A 135 17.68 -14.81 -1.99
C GLU A 135 17.16 -15.83 -3.03
N ILE A 136 15.93 -15.64 -3.56
CA ILE A 136 15.33 -16.53 -4.56
C ILE A 136 15.93 -16.22 -5.93
N PRO A 137 16.59 -17.18 -6.62
CA PRO A 137 17.30 -16.92 -7.87
C PRO A 137 16.43 -16.36 -9.00
N GLN A 138 15.13 -16.65 -9.01
CA GLN A 138 14.17 -16.20 -10.02
C GLN A 138 13.62 -14.78 -9.72
N VAL A 139 14.04 -14.14 -8.63
CA VAL A 139 13.66 -12.76 -8.29
C VAL A 139 14.78 -11.81 -8.75
N VAL A 140 14.41 -10.90 -9.62
CA VAL A 140 15.33 -9.90 -10.20
C VAL A 140 15.50 -8.69 -9.28
N SER A 141 14.40 -8.24 -8.71
CA SER A 141 14.39 -7.06 -7.83
C SER A 141 13.15 -7.02 -6.96
N VAL A 142 13.25 -6.24 -5.89
CA VAL A 142 12.11 -5.90 -5.03
C VAL A 142 12.02 -4.38 -4.94
N ARG A 143 10.83 -3.83 -5.19
CA ARG A 143 10.52 -2.41 -5.07
C ARG A 143 9.35 -2.19 -4.13
N GLY A 144 9.13 -0.98 -3.71
CA GLY A 144 8.06 -0.63 -2.78
C GLY A 144 8.57 0.00 -1.49
N ARG A 145 7.72 0.03 -0.45
CA ARG A 145 8.06 0.57 0.87
C ARG A 145 7.31 -0.19 1.96
N GLY A 146 7.97 -0.42 3.08
CA GLY A 146 7.38 -1.15 4.21
C GLY A 146 6.84 -2.52 3.79
N LEU A 147 5.58 -2.79 4.04
CA LEU A 147 4.89 -4.02 3.64
C LEU A 147 3.98 -3.83 2.41
N LEU A 148 4.32 -2.94 1.50
CA LEU A 148 3.78 -2.83 0.16
C LEU A 148 4.92 -3.03 -0.83
N LEU A 149 5.13 -4.28 -1.26
CA LEU A 149 6.29 -4.70 -2.05
C LEU A 149 5.86 -5.29 -3.40
N GLY A 150 6.57 -4.93 -4.45
CA GLY A 150 6.50 -5.51 -5.77
C GLY A 150 7.74 -6.34 -6.02
N VAL A 151 7.56 -7.62 -6.29
CA VAL A 151 8.63 -8.59 -6.55
C VAL A 151 8.68 -8.83 -8.04
N GLU A 152 9.76 -8.39 -8.68
CA GLU A 152 9.98 -8.58 -10.11
C GLU A 152 10.58 -9.95 -10.35
N LEU A 153 9.95 -10.73 -11.22
CA LEU A 153 10.38 -12.08 -11.60
C LEU A 153 11.30 -12.05 -12.81
N ALA A 154 12.13 -13.08 -12.96
CA ALA A 154 13.01 -13.23 -14.09
C ALA A 154 12.24 -13.33 -15.41
N GLU A 155 12.89 -12.93 -16.51
CA GLU A 155 12.34 -13.03 -17.85
C GLU A 155 11.90 -14.46 -18.19
N GLY A 156 10.75 -14.57 -18.85
CA GLY A 156 10.14 -15.87 -19.19
C GLY A 156 9.21 -16.44 -18.12
N ILE A 157 9.15 -15.86 -16.92
CA ILE A 157 8.23 -16.28 -15.86
C ILE A 157 6.97 -15.40 -15.86
N ASP A 158 5.81 -15.98 -16.12
CA ASP A 158 4.52 -15.29 -16.06
C ASP A 158 4.04 -15.16 -14.61
N ALA A 159 3.92 -13.92 -14.12
CA ALA A 159 3.50 -13.66 -12.76
C ALA A 159 2.07 -14.14 -12.45
N LYS A 160 1.19 -14.21 -13.47
CA LYS A 160 -0.18 -14.70 -13.31
C LYS A 160 -0.22 -16.19 -13.07
N ASP A 161 0.59 -16.94 -13.81
CA ASP A 161 0.71 -18.38 -13.59
C ASP A 161 1.32 -18.68 -12.23
N VAL A 162 2.35 -17.94 -11.83
CA VAL A 162 2.95 -18.05 -10.49
C VAL A 162 1.91 -17.73 -9.42
N GLN A 163 1.12 -16.68 -9.56
CA GLN A 163 0.04 -16.35 -8.62
C GLN A 163 -0.93 -17.52 -8.46
N LEU A 164 -1.33 -18.17 -9.54
CA LEU A 164 -2.24 -19.32 -9.50
C LEU A 164 -1.62 -20.53 -8.79
N GLN A 165 -0.32 -20.78 -9.00
CA GLN A 165 0.40 -21.85 -8.30
C GLN A 165 0.56 -21.52 -6.80
N LEU A 166 0.90 -20.29 -6.45
CA LEU A 166 0.97 -19.84 -5.06
C LEU A 166 -0.36 -20.04 -4.34
N LEU A 167 -1.48 -19.69 -4.98
CA LEU A 167 -2.82 -19.91 -4.42
C LEU A 167 -3.09 -21.40 -4.15
N LYS A 168 -2.71 -22.30 -5.07
CA LYS A 168 -2.84 -23.77 -4.87
C LYS A 168 -2.00 -24.27 -3.70
N ASN A 169 -0.88 -23.61 -3.42
CA ASN A 169 0.02 -23.94 -2.31
C ASN A 169 -0.29 -23.15 -1.02
N GLY A 170 -1.47 -22.51 -0.94
CA GLY A 170 -1.97 -21.85 0.27
C GLY A 170 -1.49 -20.42 0.46
N LEU A 171 -0.77 -19.82 -0.50
CA LEU A 171 -0.33 -18.42 -0.41
C LEU A 171 -1.15 -17.53 -1.33
N VAL A 172 -1.91 -16.58 -0.72
CA VAL A 172 -2.68 -15.57 -1.43
C VAL A 172 -1.81 -14.37 -1.76
N THR A 173 -1.65 -14.08 -3.05
CA THR A 173 -0.91 -12.91 -3.55
C THR A 173 -1.55 -12.38 -4.82
N ASN A 174 -1.01 -11.30 -5.40
CA ASN A 174 -1.48 -10.72 -6.66
C ASN A 174 -0.35 -10.61 -7.68
N ALA A 175 -0.63 -10.97 -8.93
CA ALA A 175 0.14 -10.49 -10.07
C ALA A 175 -0.36 -9.09 -10.44
N VAL A 176 0.49 -8.08 -10.31
CA VAL A 176 0.16 -6.67 -10.60
C VAL A 176 0.63 -6.23 -11.98
N THR A 177 1.56 -6.99 -12.56
CA THR A 177 1.98 -6.90 -13.98
C THR A 177 2.22 -8.31 -14.50
N GLY A 178 2.58 -8.44 -15.79
CA GLY A 178 2.95 -9.75 -16.35
C GLY A 178 4.20 -10.38 -15.71
N THR A 179 5.03 -9.57 -15.06
CA THR A 179 6.33 -10.00 -14.50
C THR A 179 6.47 -9.76 -12.99
N ALA A 180 5.48 -9.14 -12.34
CA ALA A 180 5.61 -8.77 -10.93
C ALA A 180 4.46 -9.27 -10.06
N LEU A 181 4.83 -9.81 -8.90
CA LEU A 181 3.92 -10.10 -7.79
C LEU A 181 3.88 -8.95 -6.80
N ARG A 182 2.71 -8.68 -6.22
CA ARG A 182 2.57 -7.79 -5.07
C ARG A 182 2.48 -8.58 -3.79
N LEU A 183 3.34 -8.27 -2.83
CA LEU A 183 3.29 -8.77 -1.46
C LEU A 183 2.82 -7.66 -0.53
N ALA A 184 1.67 -7.85 0.10
CA ALA A 184 1.08 -6.90 1.04
C ALA A 184 0.45 -7.64 2.24
N PRO A 185 1.24 -8.36 3.02
CA PRO A 185 0.74 -9.14 4.15
C PRO A 185 0.16 -8.23 5.24
N PRO A 186 -0.59 -8.77 6.22
CA PRO A 186 -1.01 -8.01 7.39
C PRO A 186 0.17 -7.36 8.09
N LEU A 187 -0.02 -6.16 8.67
CA LEU A 187 1.03 -5.50 9.46
C LEU A 187 1.45 -6.34 10.68
N THR A 188 0.57 -7.22 11.14
CA THR A 188 0.80 -8.14 12.26
C THR A 188 1.49 -9.43 11.85
N VAL A 189 1.78 -9.68 10.56
CA VAL A 189 2.50 -10.87 10.10
C VAL A 189 3.74 -11.13 10.96
N THR A 190 3.96 -12.37 11.35
CA THR A 190 5.12 -12.76 12.16
C THR A 190 6.35 -13.07 11.28
N PRO A 191 7.57 -13.04 11.84
CA PRO A 191 8.76 -13.47 11.10
C PRO A 191 8.68 -14.92 10.60
N ASP A 192 8.01 -15.79 11.32
CA ASP A 192 7.86 -17.21 10.91
C ASP A 192 6.88 -17.35 9.75
N GLU A 193 5.75 -16.65 9.78
CA GLU A 193 4.82 -16.57 8.64
C GLU A 193 5.49 -15.96 7.40
N ILE A 194 6.39 -14.96 7.58
CA ILE A 194 7.18 -14.42 6.47
C ILE A 194 8.08 -15.50 5.87
N ARG A 195 8.80 -16.28 6.71
CA ARG A 195 9.68 -17.35 6.23
C ARG A 195 8.89 -18.45 5.54
N GLU A 196 7.74 -18.83 6.08
CA GLU A 196 6.83 -19.81 5.47
C GLU A 196 6.38 -19.33 4.08
N ALA A 197 5.89 -18.08 3.97
CA ALA A 197 5.47 -17.50 2.70
C ALA A 197 6.61 -17.47 1.66
N VAL A 198 7.81 -17.08 2.07
CA VAL A 198 8.99 -17.07 1.19
C VAL A 198 9.38 -18.47 0.77
N GLY A 199 9.29 -19.46 1.66
CA GLY A 199 9.51 -20.88 1.32
C GLY A 199 8.55 -21.38 0.26
N ILE A 200 7.26 -21.01 0.34
CA ILE A 200 6.25 -21.35 -0.66
C ILE A 200 6.57 -20.66 -2.00
N ILE A 201 6.96 -19.37 -1.97
CA ILE A 201 7.34 -18.63 -3.19
C ILE A 201 8.54 -19.30 -3.86
N ALA A 202 9.58 -19.65 -3.10
CA ALA A 202 10.79 -20.30 -3.62
C ALA A 202 10.47 -21.65 -4.27
N ALA A 203 9.68 -22.50 -3.62
CA ALA A 203 9.30 -23.81 -4.14
C ALA A 203 8.49 -23.71 -5.45
N VAL A 204 7.55 -22.75 -5.54
CA VAL A 204 6.76 -22.52 -6.76
C VAL A 204 7.64 -22.01 -7.88
N LEU A 205 8.55 -21.06 -7.62
CA LEU A 205 9.45 -20.50 -8.63
C LEU A 205 10.52 -21.51 -9.08
N GLU A 206 10.97 -22.41 -8.21
CA GLU A 206 11.87 -23.51 -8.60
C GLU A 206 11.20 -24.47 -9.60
N GLY A 207 9.90 -24.74 -9.42
CA GLY A 207 9.10 -25.56 -10.34
C GLY A 207 8.69 -24.85 -11.63
N ALA A 208 8.75 -23.52 -11.66
CA ALA A 208 8.38 -22.69 -12.82
C ALA A 208 9.50 -22.55 -13.87
N LYS A 209 10.56 -23.38 -13.81
CA LYS A 209 11.62 -23.39 -14.83
C LYS A 209 11.02 -23.78 -16.17
N SER A 210 11.18 -22.86 -17.10
CA SER A 210 10.84 -22.89 -18.52
C SER A 210 11.08 -24.21 -19.25
#